data_157f491a2814109cc0f206ff402af63c
#
_entry.id   157f491a2814109cc0f206ff402af63c
#
_cell.length_a   1.000
_cell.length_b   1.000
_cell.length_c   1.000
_cell.angle_alpha   90.00
_cell.angle_beta   90.00
_cell.angle_gamma   90.00
#
_symmetry.space_group_name_H-M   'P 1'
#
loop_
_entity.id
_entity.type
_entity.pdbx_description
1 polymer ?
#
loop_
_entity_poly.entity_id
_entity_poly.type
_entity_poly.pdbx_seq_one_letter_code
_entity_poly.pdbx_strand_id
1 'polypeptide(L)'
;RQWQVVKEEYFTATGRCAVKTQTGLILALKYHLSENEELTKQMLQKLLRDNKNKLNTGFVGTPLLCNVLTDHGMTDAAYRLLLNEEYPGWLHEVKLGATTVWERWNSLDESGHVSSTGMNSLNHYSYGAVLEWIFRHAAGIDMTEQSPGGRVMRISPKVNNGLKYVKAVYDSASGCYQCGWEISEDNKITVTVTVPFGGSAEVVLPYASESVYEDKENPLFEEVENGICRVRAGEYEVAYEASQPLKRKYSIDSTMEELLNHPQIRAFLSQMMEVDMIPDIAYGLSLRDVARTFAGEIKKDEAQMLDTALAKF
;
A
#
# COMPACT_ATOMS: atom_id res chain seq x y z
N ARG A 1 -25.42 -21.45 4.30
CA ARG A 1 -25.27 -22.27 5.52
C ARG A 1 -23.84 -22.22 6.09
N GLN A 2 -22.79 -22.44 5.29
CA GLN A 2 -21.39 -22.39 5.77
C GLN A 2 -21.02 -21.00 6.32
N TRP A 3 -21.40 -19.93 5.63
CA TRP A 3 -21.15 -18.56 6.05
C TRP A 3 -21.78 -18.19 7.40
N GLN A 4 -22.99 -18.68 7.67
CA GLN A 4 -23.65 -18.51 8.96
C GLN A 4 -22.89 -19.18 10.11
N VAL A 5 -22.37 -20.38 9.88
CA VAL A 5 -21.54 -21.10 10.87
C VAL A 5 -20.24 -20.34 11.16
N VAL A 6 -19.57 -19.83 10.13
CA VAL A 6 -18.36 -19.01 10.31
C VAL A 6 -18.64 -17.76 11.15
N LYS A 7 -19.77 -17.07 10.91
CA LYS A 7 -20.17 -15.91 11.71
C LYS A 7 -20.40 -16.27 13.18
N GLU A 8 -21.17 -17.30 13.44
CA GLU A 8 -21.50 -17.73 14.80
C GLU A 8 -20.26 -18.20 15.58
N GLU A 9 -19.30 -18.82 14.90
CA GLU A 9 -18.09 -19.36 15.51
C GLU A 9 -17.00 -18.31 15.73
N TYR A 10 -16.81 -17.38 14.77
CA TYR A 10 -15.63 -16.50 14.75
C TYR A 10 -15.93 -15.01 14.95
N PHE A 11 -17.20 -14.63 15.07
CA PHE A 11 -17.57 -13.24 15.29
C PHE A 11 -18.45 -13.06 16.53
N THR A 12 -18.21 -11.98 17.26
CA THR A 12 -19.10 -11.57 18.36
C THR A 12 -20.40 -10.96 17.80
N ALA A 13 -21.40 -10.80 18.66
CA ALA A 13 -22.65 -10.13 18.30
C ALA A 13 -22.47 -8.67 17.81
N THR A 14 -21.34 -8.03 18.13
CA THR A 14 -20.98 -6.68 17.65
C THR A 14 -20.18 -6.71 16.33
N GLY A 15 -19.99 -7.87 15.71
CA GLY A 15 -19.24 -8.06 14.48
C GLY A 15 -17.71 -8.09 14.67
N ARG A 16 -17.22 -8.19 15.91
CA ARG A 16 -15.77 -8.26 16.18
C ARG A 16 -15.25 -9.65 15.87
N CYS A 17 -14.21 -9.75 15.04
CA CYS A 17 -13.52 -11.00 14.75
C CYS A 17 -12.77 -11.52 16.00
N ALA A 18 -13.00 -12.79 16.35
CA ALA A 18 -12.33 -13.47 17.46
C ALA A 18 -10.88 -13.85 17.11
N VAL A 19 -10.58 -14.08 15.83
CA VAL A 19 -9.24 -14.43 15.34
C VAL A 19 -8.41 -13.18 15.12
N LYS A 20 -7.61 -12.82 16.12
CA LYS A 20 -6.79 -11.60 16.13
C LYS A 20 -5.41 -11.83 15.50
N THR A 21 -5.38 -12.30 14.25
CA THR A 21 -4.15 -12.44 13.46
C THR A 21 -4.29 -11.64 12.17
N GLN A 22 -3.19 -11.18 11.57
CA GLN A 22 -3.24 -10.52 10.27
C GLN A 22 -4.00 -11.39 9.26
N THR A 23 -3.66 -12.67 9.14
CA THR A 23 -4.33 -13.61 8.22
C THR A 23 -5.83 -13.73 8.50
N GLY A 24 -6.25 -13.87 9.76
CA GLY A 24 -7.68 -14.00 10.11
C GLY A 24 -8.48 -12.76 9.72
N LEU A 25 -7.96 -11.56 9.99
CA LEU A 25 -8.61 -10.30 9.65
C LEU A 25 -8.62 -10.05 8.13
N ILE A 26 -7.54 -10.43 7.42
CA ILE A 26 -7.47 -10.37 5.95
C ILE A 26 -8.54 -11.27 5.32
N LEU A 27 -8.68 -12.51 5.79
CA LEU A 27 -9.70 -13.42 5.30
C LEU A 27 -11.11 -12.90 5.58
N ALA A 28 -11.33 -12.32 6.77
CA ALA A 28 -12.60 -11.71 7.13
C ALA A 28 -13.01 -10.58 6.18
N LEU A 29 -12.07 -9.71 5.82
CA LEU A 29 -12.30 -8.63 4.86
C LEU A 29 -12.43 -9.15 3.42
N LYS A 30 -11.53 -10.02 2.97
CA LYS A 30 -11.51 -10.55 1.60
C LYS A 30 -12.79 -11.25 1.19
N TYR A 31 -13.39 -12.00 2.13
CA TYR A 31 -14.58 -12.82 1.87
C TYR A 31 -15.85 -12.23 2.49
N HIS A 32 -15.82 -10.97 2.94
CA HIS A 32 -16.97 -10.27 3.52
C HIS A 32 -17.64 -11.09 4.65
N LEU A 33 -16.81 -11.69 5.52
CA LEU A 33 -17.28 -12.54 6.61
C LEU A 33 -17.78 -11.74 7.83
N SER A 34 -17.36 -10.49 7.96
CA SER A 34 -17.77 -9.59 9.03
C SER A 34 -19.01 -8.79 8.66
N GLU A 35 -19.95 -8.65 9.59
CA GLU A 35 -21.06 -7.70 9.46
C GLU A 35 -20.64 -6.25 9.73
N ASN A 36 -19.47 -6.09 10.34
CA ASN A 36 -18.86 -4.79 10.62
C ASN A 36 -17.44 -4.76 10.06
N GLU A 37 -17.34 -4.56 8.74
CA GLU A 37 -16.05 -4.51 8.04
C GLU A 37 -15.18 -3.35 8.51
N GLU A 38 -15.78 -2.21 8.87
CA GLU A 38 -15.03 -1.07 9.38
C GLU A 38 -14.35 -1.42 10.72
N LEU A 39 -15.02 -2.12 11.62
CA LEU A 39 -14.42 -2.61 12.85
C LEU A 39 -13.27 -3.60 12.55
N THR A 40 -13.46 -4.50 11.59
CA THR A 40 -12.42 -5.47 11.19
C THR A 40 -11.21 -4.76 10.58
N LYS A 41 -11.43 -3.74 9.76
CA LYS A 41 -10.39 -2.86 9.21
C LYS A 41 -9.61 -2.16 10.32
N GLN A 42 -10.30 -1.54 11.30
CA GLN A 42 -9.65 -0.89 12.45
C GLN A 42 -8.82 -1.90 13.28
N MET A 43 -9.32 -3.11 13.46
CA MET A 43 -8.57 -4.19 14.13
C MET A 43 -7.29 -4.55 13.35
N LEU A 44 -7.36 -4.63 12.01
CA LEU A 44 -6.19 -4.90 11.17
C LEU A 44 -5.18 -3.75 11.22
N GLN A 45 -5.64 -2.50 11.15
CA GLN A 45 -4.78 -1.32 11.29
C GLN A 45 -4.06 -1.31 12.64
N LYS A 46 -4.81 -1.56 13.74
CA LYS A 46 -4.22 -1.69 15.06
C LYS A 46 -3.15 -2.80 15.11
N LEU A 47 -3.46 -3.96 14.58
CA LEU A 47 -2.54 -5.10 14.58
C LEU A 47 -1.27 -4.83 13.76
N LEU A 48 -1.39 -4.10 12.64
CA LEU A 48 -0.23 -3.66 11.85
C LEU A 48 0.65 -2.69 12.66
N ARG A 49 0.05 -1.72 13.36
CA ARG A 49 0.78 -0.80 14.24
C ARG A 49 1.49 -1.54 15.37
N ASP A 50 0.76 -2.42 16.08
CA ASP A 50 1.32 -3.22 17.19
C ASP A 50 2.52 -4.06 16.72
N ASN A 51 2.49 -4.54 15.48
CA ASN A 51 3.60 -5.25 14.83
C ASN A 51 4.61 -4.31 14.15
N LYS A 52 4.64 -3.02 14.47
CA LYS A 52 5.55 -2.02 13.88
C LYS A 52 5.50 -2.00 12.35
N ASN A 53 4.29 -2.17 11.77
CA ASN A 53 4.03 -2.29 10.34
C ASN A 53 4.85 -3.39 9.64
N LYS A 54 5.05 -4.52 10.30
CA LYS A 54 5.75 -5.68 9.76
C LYS A 54 4.79 -6.80 9.40
N LEU A 55 5.20 -7.63 8.45
CA LEU A 55 4.50 -8.84 8.07
C LEU A 55 4.44 -9.83 9.25
N ASN A 56 3.26 -10.42 9.44
CA ASN A 56 3.05 -11.55 10.36
C ASN A 56 2.06 -12.53 9.72
N THR A 57 2.32 -12.85 8.45
CA THR A 57 1.51 -13.75 7.63
C THR A 57 2.38 -14.85 7.04
N GLY A 58 1.77 -16.00 6.83
CA GLY A 58 2.35 -17.13 6.08
C GLY A 58 1.68 -17.25 4.71
N PHE A 59 1.71 -18.46 4.14
CA PHE A 59 1.25 -18.75 2.77
C PHE A 59 -0.20 -18.38 2.47
N VAL A 60 -1.09 -18.41 3.47
CA VAL A 60 -2.50 -18.08 3.29
C VAL A 60 -2.73 -16.57 3.28
N GLY A 61 -2.08 -15.84 4.18
CA GLY A 61 -2.34 -14.42 4.35
C GLY A 61 -1.51 -13.52 3.41
N THR A 62 -0.25 -13.88 3.15
CA THR A 62 0.67 -13.05 2.38
C THR A 62 0.17 -12.73 0.96
N PRO A 63 -0.37 -13.70 0.18
CA PRO A 63 -0.88 -13.42 -1.15
C PRO A 63 -2.07 -12.44 -1.19
N LEU A 64 -2.83 -12.36 -0.12
CA LEU A 64 -4.03 -11.53 -0.04
C LEU A 64 -3.79 -10.17 0.59
N LEU A 65 -2.74 -10.04 1.41
CA LEU A 65 -2.54 -8.90 2.32
C LEU A 65 -2.55 -7.56 1.60
N CYS A 66 -1.66 -7.36 0.63
CA CYS A 66 -1.54 -6.07 -0.06
C CYS A 66 -2.80 -5.73 -0.88
N ASN A 67 -3.44 -6.73 -1.51
CA ASN A 67 -4.70 -6.56 -2.23
C ASN A 67 -5.79 -6.09 -1.27
N VAL A 68 -6.01 -6.80 -0.16
CA VAL A 68 -7.04 -6.46 0.84
C VAL A 68 -6.79 -5.07 1.44
N LEU A 69 -5.55 -4.74 1.76
CA LEU A 69 -5.22 -3.40 2.27
C LEU A 69 -5.62 -2.32 1.27
N THR A 70 -5.31 -2.51 -0.01
CA THR A 70 -5.63 -1.53 -1.05
C THR A 70 -7.13 -1.44 -1.31
N ASP A 71 -7.84 -2.56 -1.40
CA ASP A 71 -9.29 -2.63 -1.61
C ASP A 71 -10.07 -1.90 -0.49
N HIS A 72 -9.50 -1.88 0.73
CA HIS A 72 -10.08 -1.19 1.89
C HIS A 72 -9.47 0.20 2.17
N GLY A 73 -8.80 0.81 1.19
CA GLY A 73 -8.29 2.18 1.29
C GLY A 73 -7.01 2.35 2.12
N MET A 74 -6.29 1.25 2.37
CA MET A 74 -5.04 1.23 3.13
C MET A 74 -3.81 1.03 2.22
N THR A 75 -3.81 1.63 1.04
CA THR A 75 -2.75 1.47 0.01
C THR A 75 -1.36 1.81 0.56
N ASP A 76 -1.26 2.88 1.36
CA ASP A 76 0.01 3.27 2.00
C ASP A 76 0.58 2.17 2.90
N ALA A 77 -0.29 1.41 3.59
CA ALA A 77 0.16 0.28 4.40
C ALA A 77 0.70 -0.86 3.52
N ALA A 78 0.08 -1.13 2.37
CA ALA A 78 0.58 -2.12 1.42
C ALA A 78 1.98 -1.74 0.89
N TYR A 79 2.18 -0.48 0.51
CA TYR A 79 3.50 0.02 0.09
C TYR A 79 4.53 -0.07 1.22
N ARG A 80 4.17 0.31 2.46
CA ARG A 80 5.09 0.18 3.61
C ARG A 80 5.54 -1.26 3.85
N LEU A 81 4.63 -2.22 3.72
CA LEU A 81 4.96 -3.63 3.87
C LEU A 81 5.87 -4.13 2.74
N LEU A 82 5.57 -3.75 1.49
CA LEU A 82 6.39 -4.11 0.33
C LEU A 82 7.82 -3.55 0.44
N LEU A 83 7.93 -2.28 0.82
CA LEU A 83 9.19 -1.54 0.87
C LEU A 83 9.94 -1.67 2.22
N ASN A 84 9.43 -2.50 3.13
CA ASN A 84 10.09 -2.75 4.40
C ASN A 84 11.40 -3.52 4.19
N GLU A 85 12.51 -2.92 4.61
CA GLU A 85 13.85 -3.47 4.50
C GLU A 85 14.30 -4.30 5.71
N GLU A 86 13.46 -4.32 6.77
CA GLU A 86 13.72 -5.08 7.98
C GLU A 86 12.97 -6.42 7.96
N TYR A 87 13.46 -7.36 8.78
CA TYR A 87 12.79 -8.64 9.02
C TYR A 87 11.43 -8.46 9.73
N PRO A 88 10.39 -9.18 9.33
CA PRO A 88 10.24 -9.94 8.09
C PRO A 88 9.81 -9.05 6.90
N GLY A 89 10.28 -9.32 5.69
CA GLY A 89 9.92 -8.54 4.51
C GLY A 89 10.67 -8.98 3.25
N TRP A 90 10.10 -8.67 2.09
CA TRP A 90 10.71 -8.99 0.78
C TRP A 90 12.05 -8.30 0.57
N LEU A 91 12.16 -7.02 0.90
CA LEU A 91 13.43 -6.29 0.73
C LEU A 91 14.49 -6.71 1.76
N HIS A 92 14.08 -7.24 2.91
CA HIS A 92 15.02 -7.88 3.84
C HIS A 92 15.72 -9.08 3.19
N GLU A 93 14.95 -9.96 2.51
CA GLU A 93 15.51 -11.09 1.79
C GLU A 93 16.46 -10.62 0.69
N VAL A 94 16.09 -9.58 -0.07
CA VAL A 94 16.95 -8.98 -1.11
C VAL A 94 18.26 -8.44 -0.51
N LYS A 95 18.22 -7.80 0.65
CA LYS A 95 19.42 -7.32 1.38
C LYS A 95 20.34 -8.46 1.82
N LEU A 96 19.79 -9.63 2.13
CA LEU A 96 20.56 -10.84 2.42
C LEU A 96 21.08 -11.55 1.14
N GLY A 97 20.86 -10.95 -0.04
CA GLY A 97 21.35 -11.47 -1.32
C GLY A 97 20.41 -12.46 -2.00
N ALA A 98 19.12 -12.50 -1.64
CA ALA A 98 18.14 -13.34 -2.31
C ALA A 98 18.05 -13.02 -3.81
N THR A 99 18.16 -14.05 -4.64
CA THR A 99 17.92 -14.00 -6.09
C THR A 99 16.66 -14.73 -6.50
N THR A 100 16.01 -15.37 -5.55
CA THR A 100 14.77 -16.15 -5.67
C THR A 100 13.88 -15.84 -4.47
N VAL A 101 12.58 -16.12 -4.59
CA VAL A 101 11.63 -15.99 -3.46
C VAL A 101 11.83 -17.18 -2.51
N TRP A 102 11.96 -16.90 -1.23
CA TRP A 102 12.16 -17.91 -0.21
C TRP A 102 10.83 -18.48 0.33
N GLU A 103 10.88 -19.68 0.88
CA GLU A 103 9.73 -20.35 1.49
C GLU A 103 9.29 -19.67 2.80
N ARG A 104 10.25 -19.13 3.55
CA ARG A 104 10.02 -18.52 4.86
C ARG A 104 10.75 -17.19 4.96
N TRP A 105 10.20 -16.27 5.70
CA TRP A 105 10.86 -15.00 5.99
C TRP A 105 12.23 -15.17 6.67
N ASN A 106 12.40 -16.27 7.43
CA ASN A 106 13.64 -16.63 8.11
C ASN A 106 14.35 -17.82 7.44
N SER A 107 14.26 -17.96 6.13
CA SER A 107 14.96 -19.03 5.40
C SER A 107 16.48 -18.95 5.57
N LEU A 108 17.04 -17.73 5.66
CA LEU A 108 18.38 -17.47 6.14
C LEU A 108 18.31 -16.68 7.46
N ASP A 109 19.31 -16.88 8.32
CA ASP A 109 19.55 -16.02 9.47
C ASP A 109 20.34 -14.75 9.08
N GLU A 110 20.54 -13.84 10.04
CA GLU A 110 21.29 -12.59 9.81
C GLU A 110 22.75 -12.81 9.40
N SER A 111 23.31 -13.99 9.67
CA SER A 111 24.66 -14.39 9.27
C SER A 111 24.69 -15.06 7.88
N GLY A 112 23.55 -15.18 7.21
CA GLY A 112 23.42 -15.81 5.89
C GLY A 112 23.42 -17.34 5.92
N HIS A 113 23.29 -17.98 7.08
CA HIS A 113 23.19 -19.42 7.17
C HIS A 113 21.75 -19.89 6.96
N VAL A 114 21.61 -21.03 6.31
CA VAL A 114 20.29 -21.65 6.12
C VAL A 114 19.69 -22.04 7.46
N SER A 115 18.47 -21.61 7.71
CA SER A 115 17.74 -21.96 8.93
C SER A 115 17.60 -23.48 9.08
N SER A 116 17.96 -24.00 10.25
CA SER A 116 17.91 -25.44 10.57
C SER A 116 16.51 -25.95 10.93
N THR A 117 15.48 -25.10 10.91
CA THR A 117 14.13 -25.43 11.36
C THR A 117 13.30 -26.16 10.31
N GLY A 118 13.59 -27.46 10.09
CA GLY A 118 12.74 -28.32 9.25
C GLY A 118 12.84 -28.04 7.75
N MET A 119 11.77 -28.35 6.99
CA MET A 119 11.72 -28.08 5.55
C MET A 119 11.87 -26.58 5.27
N ASN A 120 12.76 -26.24 4.37
CA ASN A 120 13.08 -24.88 3.97
C ASN A 120 13.60 -24.87 2.53
N SER A 121 13.05 -24.02 1.70
CA SER A 121 13.47 -23.83 0.32
C SER A 121 13.85 -22.38 0.06
N LEU A 122 14.96 -22.16 -0.62
CA LEU A 122 15.35 -20.84 -1.11
C LEU A 122 14.77 -20.52 -2.50
N ASN A 123 13.91 -21.40 -3.04
CA ASN A 123 13.21 -21.19 -4.30
C ASN A 123 11.76 -21.68 -4.17
N HIS A 124 10.88 -20.80 -3.67
CA HIS A 124 9.50 -21.12 -3.41
C HIS A 124 8.58 -19.99 -3.87
N TYR A 125 7.49 -20.31 -4.59
CA TYR A 125 6.64 -19.33 -5.27
C TYR A 125 5.77 -18.46 -4.35
N SER A 126 5.44 -18.94 -3.15
CA SER A 126 4.27 -18.45 -2.40
C SER A 126 4.29 -16.96 -2.07
N TYR A 127 5.41 -16.45 -1.57
CA TYR A 127 5.52 -15.03 -1.23
C TYR A 127 5.72 -14.14 -2.46
N GLY A 128 6.07 -14.72 -3.61
CA GLY A 128 6.10 -14.04 -4.90
C GLY A 128 4.72 -13.63 -5.42
N ALA A 129 3.65 -14.12 -4.80
CA ALA A 129 2.28 -13.69 -5.11
C ALA A 129 2.05 -12.18 -4.93
N VAL A 130 2.91 -11.47 -4.22
CA VAL A 130 2.88 -9.99 -4.16
C VAL A 130 2.99 -9.33 -5.53
N LEU A 131 3.55 -10.02 -6.53
CA LEU A 131 3.61 -9.52 -7.92
C LEU A 131 2.22 -9.25 -8.49
N GLU A 132 1.19 -10.02 -8.11
CA GLU A 132 -0.20 -9.72 -8.49
C GLU A 132 -0.60 -8.31 -8.06
N TRP A 133 -0.30 -7.95 -6.80
CA TRP A 133 -0.58 -6.62 -6.28
C TRP A 133 0.22 -5.53 -7.02
N ILE A 134 1.50 -5.81 -7.32
CA ILE A 134 2.35 -4.86 -8.06
C ILE A 134 1.76 -4.57 -9.44
N PHE A 135 1.30 -5.59 -10.18
CA PHE A 135 0.67 -5.40 -11.48
C PHE A 135 -0.69 -4.73 -11.37
N ARG A 136 -1.58 -5.23 -10.51
CA ARG A 136 -2.97 -4.76 -10.42
C ARG A 136 -3.11 -3.38 -9.79
N HIS A 137 -2.28 -3.07 -8.80
CA HIS A 137 -2.41 -1.85 -8.03
C HIS A 137 -1.24 -0.88 -8.23
N ALA A 138 0.01 -1.28 -7.97
CA ALA A 138 1.12 -0.35 -8.12
C ALA A 138 1.29 0.13 -9.57
N ALA A 139 1.27 -0.77 -10.54
CA ALA A 139 1.25 -0.44 -11.97
C ALA A 139 -0.15 -0.12 -12.48
N GLY A 140 -1.19 -0.68 -11.85
CA GLY A 140 -2.58 -0.40 -12.16
C GLY A 140 -3.16 -1.18 -13.34
N ILE A 141 -2.49 -2.22 -13.83
CA ILE A 141 -2.99 -3.03 -14.96
C ILE A 141 -3.82 -4.19 -14.41
N ASP A 142 -5.13 -4.15 -14.63
CA ASP A 142 -6.06 -5.20 -14.21
C ASP A 142 -7.05 -5.56 -15.31
N MET A 143 -7.55 -6.77 -15.28
CA MET A 143 -8.63 -7.20 -16.19
C MET A 143 -9.99 -6.77 -15.64
N THR A 144 -10.87 -6.32 -16.51
CA THR A 144 -12.26 -6.09 -16.11
C THR A 144 -13.02 -7.42 -16.06
N GLU A 145 -13.93 -7.55 -15.08
CA GLU A 145 -14.77 -8.77 -14.95
C GLU A 145 -15.63 -9.02 -16.19
N GLN A 146 -16.02 -7.95 -16.88
CA GLN A 146 -16.87 -8.01 -18.09
C GLN A 146 -16.09 -8.39 -19.35
N SER A 147 -14.76 -8.39 -19.30
CA SER A 147 -13.92 -8.66 -20.47
C SER A 147 -12.81 -9.66 -20.16
N PRO A 148 -13.14 -10.93 -19.92
CA PRO A 148 -12.14 -11.96 -19.75
C PRO A 148 -11.28 -12.10 -21.02
N GLY A 149 -9.97 -12.32 -20.84
CA GLY A 149 -9.00 -12.41 -21.92
C GLY A 149 -8.37 -11.09 -22.34
N GLY A 150 -8.62 -9.99 -21.59
CA GLY A 150 -7.88 -8.74 -21.73
C GLY A 150 -8.21 -7.92 -22.97
N ARG A 151 -9.46 -7.98 -23.48
CA ARG A 151 -9.90 -7.06 -24.55
C ARG A 151 -10.18 -5.66 -24.02
N VAL A 152 -10.69 -5.56 -22.80
CA VAL A 152 -10.87 -4.30 -22.09
C VAL A 152 -10.08 -4.42 -20.78
N MET A 153 -9.03 -3.63 -20.64
CA MET A 153 -8.25 -3.58 -19.41
C MET A 153 -8.66 -2.36 -18.59
N ARG A 154 -8.56 -2.49 -17.28
CA ARG A 154 -8.62 -1.35 -16.38
C ARG A 154 -7.19 -0.92 -16.08
N ILE A 155 -6.90 0.36 -16.28
CA ILE A 155 -5.61 0.97 -15.95
C ILE A 155 -5.84 2.03 -14.89
N SER A 156 -5.49 1.69 -13.64
CA SER A 156 -5.78 2.52 -12.46
C SER A 156 -4.64 2.44 -11.45
N PRO A 157 -3.48 3.04 -11.74
CA PRO A 157 -2.31 2.95 -10.88
C PRO A 157 -2.57 3.60 -9.51
N LYS A 158 -2.07 2.97 -8.47
CA LYS A 158 -2.09 3.48 -7.10
C LYS A 158 -0.72 4.08 -6.79
N VAL A 159 -0.52 5.30 -7.23
CA VAL A 159 0.75 6.02 -7.06
C VAL A 159 1.06 6.27 -5.58
N ASN A 160 2.31 6.06 -5.19
CA ASN A 160 2.79 6.33 -3.84
C ASN A 160 4.25 6.82 -3.89
N ASN A 161 4.59 7.79 -3.05
CA ASN A 161 5.92 8.40 -3.01
C ASN A 161 7.05 7.49 -2.49
N GLY A 162 6.75 6.28 -2.05
CA GLY A 162 7.75 5.25 -1.75
C GLY A 162 8.52 4.78 -2.99
N LEU A 163 7.95 5.00 -4.17
CA LEU A 163 8.60 4.75 -5.47
C LEU A 163 8.62 6.02 -6.30
N LYS A 164 9.69 6.23 -7.05
CA LYS A 164 9.80 7.37 -7.99
C LYS A 164 9.02 7.09 -9.27
N TYR A 165 9.02 5.85 -9.73
CA TYR A 165 8.31 5.42 -10.93
C TYR A 165 7.96 3.94 -10.86
N VAL A 166 6.97 3.55 -11.66
CA VAL A 166 6.65 2.16 -11.98
C VAL A 166 6.46 2.07 -13.50
N LYS A 167 6.93 0.98 -14.10
CA LYS A 167 6.63 0.62 -15.50
C LYS A 167 6.30 -0.86 -15.54
N ALA A 168 5.19 -1.20 -16.17
CA ALA A 168 4.75 -2.58 -16.35
C ALA A 168 4.29 -2.84 -17.77
N VAL A 169 4.52 -4.05 -18.21
CA VAL A 169 4.12 -4.59 -19.51
C VAL A 169 3.35 -5.87 -19.27
N TYR A 170 2.17 -5.99 -19.87
CA TYR A 170 1.33 -7.16 -19.73
C TYR A 170 0.90 -7.67 -21.10
N ASP A 171 1.35 -8.88 -21.45
CA ASP A 171 0.99 -9.58 -22.68
C ASP A 171 -0.34 -10.31 -22.48
N SER A 172 -1.41 -9.76 -23.05
CA SER A 172 -2.73 -10.36 -23.05
C SER A 172 -3.00 -11.10 -24.36
N ALA A 173 -4.09 -11.85 -24.40
CA ALA A 173 -4.57 -12.46 -25.66
C ALA A 173 -4.93 -11.42 -26.76
N SER A 174 -5.18 -10.17 -26.36
CA SER A 174 -5.49 -9.07 -27.29
C SER A 174 -4.26 -8.25 -27.67
N GLY A 175 -3.10 -8.55 -27.14
CA GLY A 175 -1.83 -7.86 -27.37
C GLY A 175 -1.23 -7.28 -26.08
N CYS A 176 -0.17 -6.51 -26.26
CA CYS A 176 0.66 -5.98 -25.18
C CYS A 176 0.10 -4.66 -24.65
N TYR A 177 -0.30 -4.62 -23.38
CA TYR A 177 -0.64 -3.42 -22.64
C TYR A 177 0.56 -2.93 -21.86
N GLN A 178 0.73 -1.61 -21.78
CA GLN A 178 1.75 -1.02 -20.94
C GLN A 178 1.13 0.08 -20.06
N CYS A 179 1.59 0.18 -18.84
CA CYS A 179 1.31 1.30 -17.96
C CYS A 179 2.58 1.73 -17.25
N GLY A 180 2.83 3.01 -17.24
CA GLY A 180 3.90 3.62 -16.47
C GLY A 180 3.42 4.87 -15.76
N TRP A 181 4.04 5.15 -14.62
CA TRP A 181 3.90 6.44 -13.96
C TRP A 181 5.23 6.88 -13.34
N GLU A 182 5.41 8.17 -13.22
CA GLU A 182 6.56 8.81 -12.61
C GLU A 182 6.13 10.02 -11.79
N ILE A 183 6.78 10.24 -10.65
CA ILE A 183 6.58 11.42 -9.80
C ILE A 183 7.77 12.33 -9.93
N SER A 184 7.55 13.59 -10.31
CA SER A 184 8.58 14.63 -10.30
C SER A 184 8.75 15.26 -8.91
N GLU A 185 9.82 16.02 -8.72
CA GLU A 185 10.06 16.77 -7.48
C GLU A 185 8.99 17.84 -7.21
N ASP A 186 8.35 18.36 -8.25
CA ASP A 186 7.32 19.40 -8.19
C ASP A 186 5.90 18.86 -7.97
N ASN A 187 5.75 17.65 -7.42
CA ASN A 187 4.45 17.01 -7.17
C ASN A 187 3.62 16.73 -8.44
N LYS A 188 4.27 16.62 -9.60
CA LYS A 188 3.62 16.23 -10.85
C LYS A 188 3.69 14.72 -11.05
N ILE A 189 2.61 14.19 -11.59
CA ILE A 189 2.52 12.79 -12.01
C ILE A 189 2.50 12.78 -13.54
N THR A 190 3.38 11.99 -14.13
CA THR A 190 3.29 11.63 -15.55
C THR A 190 2.77 10.20 -15.64
N VAL A 191 1.71 9.97 -16.39
CA VAL A 191 1.15 8.64 -16.67
C VAL A 191 1.28 8.34 -18.14
N THR A 192 1.81 7.17 -18.47
CA THR A 192 1.92 6.65 -19.84
C THR A 192 1.11 5.37 -19.96
N VAL A 193 0.34 5.24 -21.05
CA VAL A 193 -0.49 4.06 -21.31
C VAL A 193 -0.33 3.64 -22.77
N THR A 194 -0.10 2.35 -22.99
CA THR A 194 -0.16 1.75 -24.35
C THR A 194 -1.28 0.73 -24.38
N VAL A 195 -2.16 0.86 -25.36
CA VAL A 195 -3.27 -0.07 -25.63
C VAL A 195 -3.04 -0.74 -26.98
N PRO A 196 -3.03 -2.08 -27.06
CA PRO A 196 -2.78 -2.80 -28.31
C PRO A 196 -3.95 -2.68 -29.28
N PHE A 197 -3.69 -2.93 -30.55
CA PHE A 197 -4.68 -2.81 -31.62
C PHE A 197 -5.97 -3.62 -31.40
N GLY A 198 -5.88 -4.78 -30.77
CA GLY A 198 -7.04 -5.65 -30.48
C GLY A 198 -7.79 -5.30 -29.18
N GLY A 199 -7.41 -4.24 -28.48
CA GLY A 199 -7.89 -3.92 -27.15
C GLY A 199 -8.42 -2.50 -26.97
N SER A 200 -8.93 -2.25 -25.79
CA SER A 200 -9.29 -0.93 -25.26
C SER A 200 -8.98 -0.88 -23.76
N ALA A 201 -9.02 0.30 -23.17
CA ALA A 201 -8.81 0.44 -21.73
C ALA A 201 -9.73 1.48 -21.09
N GLU A 202 -10.05 1.25 -19.82
CA GLU A 202 -10.63 2.22 -18.89
C GLU A 202 -9.49 2.76 -18.02
N VAL A 203 -9.10 4.02 -18.24
CA VAL A 203 -7.99 4.65 -17.53
C VAL A 203 -8.53 5.57 -16.44
N VAL A 204 -8.03 5.37 -15.20
CA VAL A 204 -8.32 6.23 -14.06
C VAL A 204 -7.02 6.85 -13.60
N LEU A 205 -6.92 8.17 -13.71
CA LEU A 205 -5.72 8.90 -13.32
C LEU A 205 -5.64 9.08 -11.80
N PRO A 206 -4.50 8.72 -11.17
CA PRO A 206 -4.32 8.86 -9.74
C PRO A 206 -4.23 10.33 -9.33
N TYR A 207 -4.99 10.74 -8.32
CA TYR A 207 -4.96 12.11 -7.77
C TYR A 207 -5.19 13.23 -8.81
N ALA A 208 -5.87 12.95 -9.91
CA ALA A 208 -6.25 13.97 -10.89
C ALA A 208 -7.39 14.84 -10.35
N SER A 209 -7.28 16.16 -10.52
CA SER A 209 -8.39 17.09 -10.32
C SER A 209 -9.30 17.10 -11.56
N GLU A 210 -10.51 17.62 -11.42
CA GLU A 210 -11.47 17.72 -12.55
C GLU A 210 -10.88 18.51 -13.72
N SER A 211 -10.08 19.55 -13.45
CA SER A 211 -9.43 20.38 -14.47
C SER A 211 -8.46 19.63 -15.38
N VAL A 212 -7.89 18.50 -14.93
CA VAL A 212 -7.01 17.67 -15.78
C VAL A 212 -7.76 17.13 -17.00
N TYR A 213 -9.04 16.79 -16.83
CA TYR A 213 -9.89 16.22 -17.89
C TYR A 213 -10.47 17.27 -18.86
N GLU A 214 -10.20 18.56 -18.64
CA GLU A 214 -10.66 19.65 -19.50
C GLU A 214 -9.76 19.87 -20.72
N ASP A 215 -8.55 19.31 -20.75
CA ASP A 215 -7.61 19.37 -21.89
C ASP A 215 -8.14 18.52 -23.06
N LYS A 216 -8.88 19.19 -23.97
CA LYS A 216 -9.47 18.55 -25.16
C LYS A 216 -8.47 18.26 -26.28
N GLU A 217 -7.24 18.74 -26.16
CA GLU A 217 -6.18 18.44 -27.15
C GLU A 217 -5.52 17.09 -26.86
N ASN A 218 -5.59 16.60 -25.62
CA ASN A 218 -5.04 15.30 -25.26
C ASN A 218 -6.03 14.17 -25.63
N PRO A 219 -5.64 13.24 -26.52
CA PRO A 219 -6.52 12.15 -26.98
C PRO A 219 -6.95 11.20 -25.85
N LEU A 220 -6.27 11.21 -24.69
CA LEU A 220 -6.69 10.46 -23.50
C LEU A 220 -8.09 10.90 -23.01
N PHE A 221 -8.48 12.17 -23.29
CA PHE A 221 -9.69 12.78 -22.77
C PHE A 221 -10.82 12.94 -23.82
N GLU A 222 -10.74 12.22 -24.94
CA GLU A 222 -11.83 12.22 -25.94
C GLU A 222 -13.14 11.66 -25.38
N GLU A 223 -13.07 10.62 -24.56
CA GLU A 223 -14.24 9.99 -23.93
C GLU A 223 -14.01 9.85 -22.41
N VAL A 224 -14.54 10.81 -21.64
CA VAL A 224 -14.40 10.84 -20.17
C VAL A 224 -15.78 10.84 -19.52
N GLU A 225 -16.01 9.88 -18.62
CA GLU A 225 -17.21 9.79 -17.81
C GLU A 225 -16.87 9.45 -16.37
N ASN A 226 -17.26 10.29 -15.43
CA ASN A 226 -17.00 10.10 -13.99
C ASN A 226 -15.51 9.88 -13.65
N GLY A 227 -14.59 10.60 -14.33
CA GLY A 227 -13.14 10.46 -14.13
C GLY A 227 -12.54 9.18 -14.74
N ILE A 228 -13.28 8.44 -15.54
CA ILE A 228 -12.82 7.29 -16.29
C ILE A 228 -12.66 7.69 -17.75
N CYS A 229 -11.43 7.59 -18.26
CA CYS A 229 -11.15 7.81 -19.69
C CYS A 229 -11.25 6.47 -20.43
N ARG A 230 -12.12 6.39 -21.43
CA ARG A 230 -12.21 5.21 -22.29
C ARG A 230 -11.36 5.43 -23.54
N VAL A 231 -10.36 4.58 -23.70
CA VAL A 231 -9.38 4.71 -24.79
C VAL A 231 -9.30 3.45 -25.63
N ARG A 232 -9.03 3.65 -26.92
CA ARG A 232 -8.82 2.59 -27.92
C ARG A 232 -7.33 2.29 -28.07
N ALA A 233 -6.99 1.50 -29.08
CA ALA A 233 -5.60 1.22 -29.43
C ALA A 233 -4.82 2.53 -29.69
N GLY A 234 -3.67 2.67 -29.01
CA GLY A 234 -2.85 3.86 -29.12
C GLY A 234 -1.84 3.97 -27.97
N GLU A 235 -1.07 5.03 -28.03
CA GLU A 235 -0.14 5.44 -26.97
C GLU A 235 -0.62 6.79 -26.42
N TYR A 236 -0.70 6.88 -25.11
CA TYR A 236 -1.23 8.03 -24.39
C TYR A 236 -0.24 8.46 -23.32
N GLU A 237 -0.08 9.76 -23.17
CA GLU A 237 0.72 10.35 -22.11
C GLU A 237 0.00 11.58 -21.57
N VAL A 238 0.03 11.73 -20.26
CA VAL A 238 -0.47 12.94 -19.58
C VAL A 238 0.42 13.24 -18.39
N ALA A 239 0.73 14.53 -18.20
CA ALA A 239 1.45 15.06 -17.05
C ALA A 239 0.59 16.13 -16.38
N TYR A 240 0.38 16.00 -15.08
CA TYR A 240 -0.46 16.91 -14.30
C TYR A 240 0.03 17.06 -12.87
N GLU A 241 -0.36 18.12 -12.21
CA GLU A 241 -0.11 18.33 -10.79
C GLU A 241 -1.09 17.49 -9.98
N ALA A 242 -0.58 16.72 -9.02
CA ALA A 242 -1.42 15.91 -8.15
C ALA A 242 -2.32 16.80 -7.27
N SER A 243 -3.60 16.48 -7.17
CA SER A 243 -4.60 17.20 -6.37
C SER A 243 -4.32 17.19 -4.85
N GLN A 244 -3.34 16.39 -4.42
CA GLN A 244 -2.84 16.36 -3.06
C GLN A 244 -1.31 16.22 -3.04
N PRO A 245 -0.63 16.66 -1.96
CA PRO A 245 0.81 16.45 -1.83
C PRO A 245 1.15 14.96 -1.81
N LEU A 246 2.01 14.51 -2.73
CA LEU A 246 2.51 13.14 -2.78
C LEU A 246 3.64 12.93 -1.79
N LYS A 247 4.52 13.93 -1.65
CA LYS A 247 5.53 13.95 -0.58
C LYS A 247 4.89 14.49 0.69
N ARG A 248 4.79 13.67 1.71
CA ARG A 248 4.35 14.12 3.04
C ARG A 248 5.44 15.02 3.61
N LYS A 249 5.06 16.23 4.03
CA LYS A 249 5.91 17.06 4.87
C LYS A 249 5.55 16.77 6.32
N TYR A 250 6.44 16.12 7.02
CA TYR A 250 6.25 15.85 8.44
C TYR A 250 6.56 17.07 9.27
N SER A 251 5.75 17.29 10.30
CA SER A 251 5.89 18.40 11.26
C SER A 251 5.40 17.95 12.64
N ILE A 252 5.54 18.80 13.63
CA ILE A 252 4.96 18.54 14.96
C ILE A 252 3.42 18.54 14.95
N ASP A 253 2.79 19.04 13.90
CA ASP A 253 1.34 18.99 13.69
C ASP A 253 0.89 17.72 12.93
N SER A 254 1.83 16.89 12.45
CA SER A 254 1.54 15.57 11.92
C SER A 254 1.09 14.64 13.04
N THR A 255 0.14 13.75 12.73
CA THR A 255 -0.37 12.80 13.71
C THR A 255 0.70 11.79 14.13
N MET A 256 0.59 11.28 15.35
CA MET A 256 1.50 10.21 15.82
C MET A 256 1.45 8.97 14.91
N GLU A 257 0.28 8.67 14.33
CA GLU A 257 0.15 7.59 13.37
C GLU A 257 1.02 7.83 12.14
N GLU A 258 0.97 9.03 11.55
CA GLU A 258 1.79 9.38 10.38
C GLU A 258 3.27 9.31 10.71
N LEU A 259 3.69 9.91 11.81
CA LEU A 259 5.09 9.96 12.23
C LEU A 259 5.66 8.57 12.55
N LEU A 260 4.92 7.77 13.33
CA LEU A 260 5.38 6.45 13.77
C LEU A 260 5.28 5.37 12.67
N ASN A 261 4.50 5.62 11.63
CA ASN A 261 4.47 4.78 10.44
C ASN A 261 5.69 4.97 9.54
N HIS A 262 6.47 6.05 9.71
CA HIS A 262 7.71 6.27 8.99
C HIS A 262 8.90 5.72 9.80
N PRO A 263 9.62 4.67 9.33
CA PRO A 263 10.62 3.99 10.13
C PRO A 263 11.73 4.90 10.66
N GLN A 264 12.24 5.81 9.83
CA GLN A 264 13.30 6.74 10.22
C GLN A 264 12.82 7.79 11.22
N ILE A 265 11.59 8.29 11.06
CA ILE A 265 10.98 9.22 12.03
C ILE A 265 10.71 8.49 13.35
N ARG A 266 10.20 7.25 13.30
CA ARG A 266 10.03 6.42 14.49
C ARG A 266 11.35 6.26 15.24
N ALA A 267 12.44 5.91 14.53
CA ALA A 267 13.76 5.78 15.11
C ALA A 267 14.28 7.12 15.71
N PHE A 268 14.03 8.23 15.02
CA PHE A 268 14.35 9.57 15.52
C PHE A 268 13.58 9.90 16.81
N LEU A 269 12.26 9.72 16.81
CA LEU A 269 11.41 10.00 17.98
C LEU A 269 11.71 9.05 19.14
N SER A 270 12.10 7.80 18.89
CA SER A 270 12.49 6.84 19.92
C SER A 270 13.73 7.27 20.71
N GLN A 271 14.53 8.20 20.21
CA GLN A 271 15.66 8.80 20.95
C GLN A 271 15.21 9.88 21.93
N MET A 272 14.01 10.40 21.76
CA MET A 272 13.47 11.53 22.52
C MET A 272 12.35 11.13 23.48
N MET A 273 11.62 10.07 23.14
CA MET A 273 10.45 9.62 23.91
C MET A 273 10.23 8.12 23.77
N GLU A 274 9.54 7.52 24.76
CA GLU A 274 9.17 6.10 24.73
C GLU A 274 7.98 5.86 23.77
N VAL A 275 8.25 5.83 22.47
CA VAL A 275 7.21 5.73 21.42
C VAL A 275 6.33 4.47 21.54
N ASP A 276 6.87 3.38 22.10
CA ASP A 276 6.14 2.13 22.30
C ASP A 276 5.13 2.19 23.49
N MET A 277 5.22 3.23 24.32
CA MET A 277 4.30 3.49 25.44
C MET A 277 3.14 4.42 25.07
N ILE A 278 3.10 4.93 23.84
CA ILE A 278 2.03 5.83 23.39
C ILE A 278 0.72 5.04 23.28
N PRO A 279 -0.34 5.46 23.98
CA PRO A 279 -1.61 4.73 23.97
C PRO A 279 -2.32 4.90 22.60
N ASP A 280 -3.08 3.89 22.20
CA ASP A 280 -3.79 3.87 20.91
C ASP A 280 -4.61 5.14 20.62
N ILE A 281 -5.25 5.69 21.65
CA ILE A 281 -6.07 6.89 21.55
C ILE A 281 -5.25 8.13 21.12
N ALA A 282 -3.94 8.11 21.35
CA ALA A 282 -3.07 9.23 21.00
C ALA A 282 -2.54 9.14 19.55
N TYR A 283 -2.74 8.04 18.84
CA TYR A 283 -2.28 7.91 17.46
C TYR A 283 -2.93 8.90 16.50
N GLY A 284 -4.18 9.27 16.73
CA GLY A 284 -4.87 10.31 15.97
C GLY A 284 -4.53 11.75 16.38
N LEU A 285 -3.78 11.94 17.46
CA LEU A 285 -3.35 13.26 17.93
C LEU A 285 -2.05 13.68 17.26
N SER A 286 -1.83 14.99 17.11
CA SER A 286 -0.54 15.51 16.65
C SER A 286 0.56 15.29 17.71
N LEU A 287 1.82 15.28 17.27
CA LEU A 287 2.96 15.25 18.19
C LEU A 287 2.91 16.43 19.19
N ARG A 288 2.46 17.60 18.74
CA ARG A 288 2.22 18.77 19.58
C ARG A 288 1.23 18.49 20.69
N ASP A 289 0.07 17.88 20.35
CA ASP A 289 -0.98 17.58 21.35
C ASP A 289 -0.57 16.49 22.30
N VAL A 290 0.14 15.48 21.83
CA VAL A 290 0.71 14.42 22.68
C VAL A 290 1.73 15.01 23.63
N ALA A 291 2.66 15.83 23.17
CA ALA A 291 3.64 16.49 24.02
C ALA A 291 2.94 17.36 25.07
N ARG A 292 1.96 18.19 24.70
CA ARG A 292 1.19 19.03 25.62
C ARG A 292 0.49 18.19 26.70
N THR A 293 0.00 17.01 26.35
CA THR A 293 -0.75 16.14 27.28
C THR A 293 0.16 15.44 28.29
N PHE A 294 1.35 15.01 27.87
CA PHE A 294 2.23 14.13 28.65
C PHE A 294 3.53 14.78 29.15
N ALA A 295 4.01 15.84 28.50
CA ALA A 295 5.29 16.46 28.79
C ALA A 295 5.20 18.00 29.02
N GLY A 296 4.07 18.62 28.69
CA GLY A 296 3.88 20.05 28.74
C GLY A 296 3.96 20.72 27.36
N GLU A 297 3.75 22.04 27.31
CA GLU A 297 3.82 22.77 26.03
C GLU A 297 5.23 22.79 25.44
N ILE A 298 5.35 22.41 24.18
CA ILE A 298 6.60 22.53 23.42
C ILE A 298 6.90 24.03 23.24
N LYS A 299 8.05 24.47 23.67
CA LYS A 299 8.47 25.87 23.47
C LYS A 299 8.63 26.17 21.98
N LYS A 300 8.43 27.42 21.59
CA LYS A 300 8.46 27.85 20.19
C LYS A 300 9.76 27.44 19.48
N ASP A 301 10.89 27.58 20.15
CA ASP A 301 12.21 27.26 19.58
C ASP A 301 12.38 25.75 19.40
N GLU A 302 11.91 24.93 20.35
CA GLU A 302 11.89 23.47 20.29
C GLU A 302 10.96 22.99 19.17
N ALA A 303 9.79 23.61 19.03
CA ALA A 303 8.84 23.33 17.94
C ALA A 303 9.49 23.56 16.58
N GLN A 304 10.17 24.68 16.40
CA GLN A 304 10.84 25.01 15.14
C GLN A 304 12.02 24.07 14.84
N MET A 305 12.75 23.64 15.87
CA MET A 305 13.82 22.65 15.71
C MET A 305 13.26 21.27 15.28
N LEU A 306 12.16 20.83 15.91
CA LEU A 306 11.50 19.57 15.58
C LEU A 306 10.91 19.61 14.17
N ASP A 307 10.23 20.68 13.77
CA ASP A 307 9.71 20.86 12.42
C ASP A 307 10.83 20.80 11.37
N THR A 308 11.96 21.47 11.65
CA THR A 308 13.13 21.45 10.76
C THR A 308 13.75 20.04 10.67
N ALA A 309 13.74 19.29 11.76
CA ALA A 309 14.23 17.92 11.78
C ALA A 309 13.28 16.96 11.04
N LEU A 310 11.98 17.05 11.31
CA LEU A 310 10.95 16.22 10.69
C LEU A 310 10.79 16.47 9.18
N ALA A 311 10.97 17.72 8.75
CA ALA A 311 10.89 18.08 7.33
C ALA A 311 12.03 17.49 6.46
N LYS A 312 13.04 16.84 7.07
CA LYS A 312 14.13 16.16 6.35
C LYS A 312 13.79 14.75 5.89
N PHE A 313 12.76 14.18 6.48
CA PHE A 313 12.25 12.85 6.14
C PHE A 313 11.19 12.90 5.04
#